data_ec3b47509b1c29abdfd2785bd0bdf82f
#
_entry.id   ec3b47509b1c29abdfd2785bd0bdf82f
#
_cell.length_a   1.000
_cell.length_b   1.000
_cell.length_c   1.000
_cell.angle_alpha   90.00
_cell.angle_beta   90.00
_cell.angle_gamma   90.00
#
_symmetry.space_group_name_H-M   'P 1'
#
loop_
_entity.id
_entity.type
_entity.pdbx_description
1 polymer ?
#
loop_
_entity_poly.entity_id
_entity_poly.type
_entity_poly.pdbx_seq_one_letter_code
_entity_poly.pdbx_strand_id
1 'polypeptide(L)'
;MMSTSKAFELLHMDLFGPTQYTSISGNKYGFVIVDDYTIYTWVFFLVDKSDMFATFKSFIKGIHNEFETTIKRVRSDNGSEFKNTRIDELCDEFGIRHQVHSTIK
;
A
#
# COMPACT_ATOMS: atom_id res chain seq x y z
N MET A 1 -18.99 6.56 -10.34
CA MET A 1 -18.11 5.48 -9.92
C MET A 1 -16.86 5.40 -10.78
N MET A 2 -15.74 5.24 -10.15
CA MET A 2 -14.49 5.09 -10.90
C MET A 2 -14.20 3.64 -11.13
N SER A 3 -13.85 3.30 -12.35
CA SER A 3 -13.42 1.97 -12.68
C SER A 3 -12.03 2.04 -13.29
N THR A 4 -11.29 0.96 -13.12
CA THR A 4 -9.96 0.88 -13.68
C THR A 4 -10.02 0.17 -15.01
N SER A 5 -9.14 0.56 -15.92
CA SER A 5 -9.11 -0.02 -17.26
C SER A 5 -7.84 -0.85 -17.47
N LYS A 6 -6.90 -0.80 -16.54
CA LYS A 6 -5.66 -1.55 -16.67
C LYS A 6 -5.01 -1.72 -15.30
N ALA A 7 -4.01 -2.60 -15.24
CA ALA A 7 -3.29 -2.85 -14.00
C ALA A 7 -2.55 -1.60 -13.53
N PHE A 8 -2.36 -1.50 -12.24
CA PHE A 8 -1.59 -0.46 -11.56
C PHE A 8 -2.22 0.92 -11.62
N GLU A 9 -3.45 1.01 -12.09
CA GLU A 9 -4.14 2.29 -12.14
C GLU A 9 -4.65 2.68 -10.75
N LEU A 10 -5.10 1.69 -9.97
CA LEU A 10 -5.56 1.91 -8.61
C LEU A 10 -5.16 0.72 -7.75
N LEU A 11 -4.44 0.99 -6.68
CA LEU A 11 -4.06 -0.04 -5.72
C LEU A 11 -4.74 0.23 -4.39
N HIS A 12 -5.18 -0.83 -3.75
CA HIS A 12 -5.76 -0.76 -2.41
C HIS A 12 -4.71 -1.26 -1.43
N MET A 13 -4.52 -0.52 -0.33
CA MET A 13 -3.53 -0.86 0.68
C MET A 13 -4.20 -1.06 2.02
N ASP A 14 -3.71 -2.02 2.78
CA ASP A 14 -4.20 -2.28 4.12
C ASP A 14 -3.05 -2.79 4.97
N LEU A 15 -3.06 -2.41 6.24
CA LEU A 15 -2.08 -2.86 7.21
C LEU A 15 -2.83 -3.48 8.37
N PHE A 16 -2.52 -4.73 8.70
CA PHE A 16 -3.18 -5.39 9.81
C PHE A 16 -2.13 -5.85 10.82
N GLY A 17 -2.55 -5.90 12.07
CA GLY A 17 -1.70 -6.27 13.19
C GLY A 17 -1.77 -5.23 14.28
N PRO A 18 -1.05 -5.43 15.37
CA PRO A 18 -0.20 -6.58 15.61
C PRO A 18 -1.01 -7.86 15.82
N THR A 19 -0.46 -8.97 15.35
CA THR A 19 -1.12 -10.25 15.52
C THR A 19 -0.80 -10.81 16.90
N GLN A 20 -1.68 -11.69 17.39
CA GLN A 20 -1.43 -12.38 18.64
C GLN A 20 -0.27 -13.34 18.53
N TYR A 21 -0.07 -13.86 17.34
CA TYR A 21 0.95 -14.86 17.11
C TYR A 21 2.09 -14.25 16.32
N THR A 22 3.28 -14.35 16.89
CA THR A 22 4.48 -13.90 16.22
C THR A 22 5.03 -15.08 15.43
N SER A 23 5.33 -14.84 14.17
CA SER A 23 5.91 -15.88 13.33
C SER A 23 7.31 -16.22 13.85
N ILE A 24 7.89 -17.29 13.33
CA ILE A 24 9.24 -17.70 13.71
C ILE A 24 10.23 -16.57 13.46
N SER A 25 10.01 -15.79 12.42
CA SER A 25 10.86 -14.66 12.09
C SER A 25 10.54 -13.39 12.87
N GLY A 26 9.54 -13.43 13.74
CA GLY A 26 9.18 -12.29 14.57
C GLY A 26 8.28 -11.27 13.88
N ASN A 27 7.69 -11.61 12.74
CA ASN A 27 6.82 -10.69 12.03
C ASN A 27 5.48 -10.56 12.76
N LYS A 28 5.02 -9.33 12.91
CA LYS A 28 3.79 -9.03 13.64
C LYS A 28 2.73 -8.37 12.78
N TYR A 29 3.12 -7.79 11.66
CA TYR A 29 2.21 -7.01 10.83
C TYR A 29 2.17 -7.55 9.42
N GLY A 30 1.03 -7.37 8.77
CA GLY A 30 0.91 -7.69 7.35
C GLY A 30 0.52 -6.44 6.58
N PHE A 31 1.27 -6.15 5.54
CA PHE A 31 0.98 -5.04 4.65
C PHE A 31 0.52 -5.63 3.33
N VAL A 32 -0.72 -5.30 2.94
CA VAL A 32 -1.36 -5.90 1.78
C VAL A 32 -1.61 -4.83 0.73
N ILE A 33 -1.26 -5.14 -0.51
CA ILE A 33 -1.55 -4.27 -1.65
C ILE A 33 -2.29 -5.10 -2.67
N VAL A 34 -3.45 -4.60 -3.12
CA VAL A 34 -4.28 -5.30 -4.09
C VAL A 34 -4.50 -4.40 -5.30
N ASP A 35 -4.24 -4.93 -6.48
CA ASP A 35 -4.52 -4.21 -7.72
C ASP A 35 -6.01 -4.30 -8.02
N ASP A 36 -6.64 -3.15 -8.20
CA ASP A 36 -8.09 -3.09 -8.38
C ASP A 36 -8.54 -3.78 -9.67
N TYR A 37 -7.73 -3.73 -10.70
CA TYR A 37 -8.12 -4.28 -12.01
C TYR A 37 -7.93 -5.78 -12.07
N THR A 38 -6.76 -6.28 -11.66
CA THR A 38 -6.43 -7.71 -11.77
C THR A 38 -6.77 -8.49 -10.51
N ILE A 39 -6.97 -7.78 -9.39
CA ILE A 39 -7.16 -8.37 -8.06
C ILE A 39 -5.89 -9.10 -7.59
N TYR A 40 -4.79 -8.95 -8.29
CA TYR A 40 -3.54 -9.53 -7.85
C TYR A 40 -3.12 -8.90 -6.52
N THR A 41 -2.63 -9.72 -5.60
CA THR A 41 -2.38 -9.30 -4.22
C THR A 41 -0.92 -9.54 -3.83
N TRP A 42 -0.31 -8.52 -3.26
CA TRP A 42 1.02 -8.61 -2.67
C TRP A 42 0.89 -8.52 -1.16
N VAL A 43 1.56 -9.42 -0.44
CA VAL A 43 1.52 -9.42 1.02
C VAL A 43 2.96 -9.34 1.52
N PHE A 44 3.20 -8.39 2.41
CA PHE A 44 4.52 -8.20 3.01
C PHE A 44 4.39 -8.34 4.52
N PHE A 45 5.26 -9.12 5.12
CA PHE A 45 5.25 -9.34 6.56
C PHE A 45 6.29 -8.44 7.21
N LEU A 46 5.87 -7.66 8.19
CA LEU A 46 6.70 -6.64 8.80
C LEU A 46 6.88 -6.92 10.29
N VAL A 47 8.07 -6.63 10.81
CA VAL A 47 8.33 -6.71 12.23
C VAL A 47 7.74 -5.51 12.95
N ASP A 48 7.86 -4.34 12.35
CA ASP A 48 7.39 -3.09 12.93
C ASP A 48 6.52 -2.40 11.87
N LYS A 49 5.45 -1.76 12.32
CA LYS A 49 4.57 -1.10 11.36
C LYS A 49 5.26 0.07 10.66
N SER A 50 6.32 0.62 11.25
CA SER A 50 7.08 1.68 10.61
C SER A 50 7.84 1.18 9.38
N ASP A 51 8.02 -0.14 9.26
CA ASP A 51 8.67 -0.71 8.08
C ASP A 51 7.80 -0.60 6.83
N MET A 52 6.54 -0.25 6.99
CA MET A 52 5.62 -0.12 5.87
C MET A 52 6.10 0.92 4.86
N PHE A 53 6.66 2.01 5.35
CA PHE A 53 7.11 3.09 4.48
C PHE A 53 8.20 2.61 3.51
N ALA A 54 9.22 1.95 4.04
CA ALA A 54 10.32 1.45 3.21
C ALA A 54 9.84 0.37 2.24
N THR A 55 8.94 -0.49 2.72
CA THR A 55 8.39 -1.55 1.90
C THR A 55 7.57 -0.98 0.75
N PHE A 56 6.76 0.02 1.03
CA PHE A 56 5.93 0.66 0.01
C PHE A 56 6.81 1.36 -1.03
N LYS A 57 7.83 2.06 -0.58
CA LYS A 57 8.74 2.75 -1.50
C LYS A 57 9.44 1.75 -2.43
N SER A 58 9.91 0.65 -1.87
CA SER A 58 10.56 -0.39 -2.66
C SER A 58 9.59 -1.00 -3.67
N PHE A 59 8.34 -1.20 -3.24
CA PHE A 59 7.30 -1.73 -4.12
C PHE A 59 7.05 -0.80 -5.30
N ILE A 60 6.92 0.50 -5.04
CA ILE A 60 6.67 1.48 -6.11
C ILE A 60 7.81 1.45 -7.12
N LYS A 61 9.04 1.48 -6.63
CA LYS A 61 10.19 1.48 -7.52
C LYS A 61 10.24 0.21 -8.36
N GLY A 62 9.92 -0.93 -7.75
CA GLY A 62 9.92 -2.20 -8.47
C GLY A 62 8.91 -2.21 -9.58
N ILE A 63 7.70 -1.72 -9.32
CA ILE A 63 6.64 -1.69 -10.32
C ILE A 63 7.01 -0.76 -11.47
N HIS A 64 7.52 0.42 -11.15
CA HIS A 64 7.87 1.40 -12.18
C HIS A 64 9.00 0.90 -13.07
N ASN A 65 9.97 0.19 -12.49
CA ASN A 65 11.09 -0.33 -13.26
C ASN A 65 10.71 -1.58 -14.05
N GLU A 66 10.03 -2.52 -13.41
CA GLU A 66 9.79 -3.82 -14.00
C GLU A 66 8.75 -3.76 -15.11
N PHE A 67 7.72 -2.97 -14.91
CA PHE A 67 6.60 -2.91 -15.84
C PHE A 67 6.59 -1.65 -16.69
N GLU A 68 7.56 -0.78 -16.47
CA GLU A 68 7.68 0.48 -17.22
C GLU A 68 6.36 1.25 -17.23
N THR A 69 5.73 1.28 -16.07
CA THR A 69 4.45 1.95 -15.89
C THR A 69 4.47 2.72 -14.60
N THR A 70 3.47 3.56 -14.41
CA THR A 70 3.34 4.31 -13.17
C THR A 70 2.05 3.93 -12.47
N ILE A 71 2.13 3.83 -11.14
CA ILE A 71 0.94 3.69 -10.31
C ILE A 71 0.29 5.06 -10.26
N LYS A 72 -0.99 5.13 -10.59
CA LYS A 72 -1.67 6.42 -10.63
C LYS A 72 -2.29 6.80 -9.31
N ARG A 73 -2.89 5.84 -8.63
CA ARG A 73 -3.57 6.11 -7.37
C ARG A 73 -3.42 4.94 -6.42
N VAL A 74 -3.38 5.27 -5.12
CA VAL A 74 -3.45 4.26 -4.07
C VAL A 74 -4.55 4.68 -3.12
N ARG A 75 -5.29 3.71 -2.62
CA ARG A 75 -6.38 3.94 -1.67
C ARG A 75 -6.09 3.16 -0.41
N SER A 76 -6.19 3.82 0.72
CA SER A 76 -5.99 3.18 2.01
C SER A 76 -7.17 3.53 2.91
N ASP A 77 -7.31 2.80 4.02
CA ASP A 77 -8.36 3.14 4.96
C ASP A 77 -7.92 4.36 5.79
N ASN A 78 -8.75 4.72 6.75
CA ASN A 78 -8.55 5.92 7.55
C ASN A 78 -7.65 5.65 8.75
N GLY A 79 -6.73 4.71 8.64
CA GLY A 79 -5.81 4.40 9.73
C GLY A 79 -4.68 5.40 9.81
N SER A 80 -4.19 5.60 11.03
CA SER A 80 -3.12 6.58 11.25
C SER A 80 -1.83 6.20 10.52
N GLU A 81 -1.64 4.92 10.22
CA GLU A 81 -0.45 4.47 9.50
C GLU A 81 -0.38 5.08 8.12
N PHE A 82 -1.53 5.34 7.50
CA PHE A 82 -1.58 5.86 6.15
C PHE A 82 -1.83 7.36 6.11
N LYS A 83 -2.19 7.95 7.24
CA LYS A 83 -2.47 9.37 7.32
C LYS A 83 -1.28 10.09 7.91
N ASN A 84 -0.14 9.94 7.27
CA ASN A 84 1.03 10.62 7.76
C ASN A 84 1.78 11.27 6.61
N THR A 85 2.59 12.24 6.97
CA THR A 85 3.29 13.07 5.99
C THR A 85 4.25 12.25 5.13
N ARG A 86 4.86 11.21 5.72
CA ARG A 86 5.83 10.42 4.97
C ARG A 86 5.20 9.68 3.79
N ILE A 87 3.99 9.15 3.99
CA ILE A 87 3.29 8.45 2.92
C ILE A 87 2.86 9.44 1.84
N ASP A 88 2.35 10.60 2.25
CA ASP A 88 1.93 11.62 1.31
C ASP A 88 3.11 12.15 0.50
N GLU A 89 4.24 12.38 1.15
CA GLU A 89 5.43 12.85 0.46
C GLU A 89 5.94 11.81 -0.53
N LEU A 90 5.89 10.55 -0.14
CA LEU A 90 6.32 9.48 -1.02
C LEU A 90 5.43 9.38 -2.26
N CYS A 91 4.13 9.45 -2.06
CA CYS A 91 3.20 9.42 -3.18
C CYS A 91 3.42 10.63 -4.09
N ASP A 92 3.64 11.78 -3.49
CA ASP A 92 3.88 13.01 -4.23
C ASP A 92 5.15 12.91 -5.08
N GLU A 93 6.19 12.33 -4.49
CA GLU A 93 7.47 12.14 -5.17
C GLU A 93 7.32 11.33 -6.45
N PHE A 94 6.47 10.33 -6.43
CA PHE A 94 6.27 9.44 -7.57
C PHE A 94 5.04 9.77 -8.41
N GLY A 95 4.39 10.90 -8.11
CA GLY A 95 3.22 11.30 -8.88
C GLY A 95 2.00 10.43 -8.64
N ILE A 96 1.88 9.84 -7.48
CA ILE A 96 0.77 8.97 -7.13
C ILE A 96 -0.24 9.74 -6.28
N ARG A 97 -1.51 9.64 -6.64
CA ARG A 97 -2.56 10.27 -5.84
C ARG A 97 -2.92 9.33 -4.69
N HIS A 98 -2.82 9.82 -3.47
CA HIS A 98 -3.17 9.05 -2.29
C HIS A 98 -4.58 9.44 -1.85
N GLN A 99 -5.46 8.45 -1.81
CA GLN A 99 -6.85 8.63 -1.38
C GLN A 99 -7.05 7.86 -0.10
N VAL A 100 -7.50 8.56 0.94
CA VAL A 100 -7.82 7.92 2.21
C VAL A 100 -9.31 7.66 2.21
N HIS A 101 -9.66 6.37 2.32
CA HIS A 101 -11.05 5.96 2.33
C HIS A 101 -11.63 6.18 3.71
N SER A 102 -12.64 7.00 3.80
CA SER A 102 -13.32 7.26 5.06
C SER A 102 -14.53 6.35 5.17
N THR A 103 -14.52 5.48 6.17
CA THR A 103 -15.65 4.59 6.41
C THR A 103 -16.59 5.28 7.38
N ILE A 104 -17.44 6.08 6.85
CA ILE A 104 -18.44 6.77 7.67
C ILE A 104 -19.67 5.89 7.75
N LYS A 105 -20.08 5.67 8.96
CA LYS A 105 -21.28 4.86 9.21
C LYS A 105 -22.45 5.73 9.55
#